data_5d3c5ff3e1471b68dd9d2b7d872183fb
#
_entry.id   5d3c5ff3e1471b68dd9d2b7d872183fb
#
_cell.length_a   1.000
_cell.length_b   1.000
_cell.length_c   1.000
_cell.angle_alpha   90.00
_cell.angle_beta   90.00
_cell.angle_gamma   90.00
#
_symmetry.space_group_name_H-M   'P 1'
#
loop_
_entity.id
_entity.type
_entity.pdbx_description
1 polymer ?
#
loop_
_entity_poly.entity_id
_entity_poly.type
_entity_poly.pdbx_seq_one_letter_code
_entity_poly.pdbx_strand_id
1 'polypeptide(L)'
;MLEGTSAALKGRRFTLRAGRQTVGRGGENDIVICDPSVSSTHAWVMNQQGHCVVMNTLSTNGTFVNNKRVHEATIRHGDRVRFGQSEFVFLTREPGASRLGRVGWFALGVVVLAALAGAAWWWLSA
;
A
#
# COMPACT_ATOMS: atom_id res chain seq x y z
N MET A 1 5.56 -6.02 -4.42
CA MET A 1 5.42 -5.61 -5.82
C MET A 1 4.22 -4.71 -5.98
N LEU A 2 4.37 -3.67 -6.76
CA LEU A 2 3.27 -2.78 -7.13
C LEU A 2 2.88 -3.06 -8.57
N GLU A 3 1.61 -3.32 -8.80
CA GLU A 3 1.07 -3.53 -10.13
C GLU A 3 0.13 -2.39 -10.49
N GLY A 4 0.37 -1.77 -11.64
CA GLY A 4 -0.44 -0.65 -12.10
C GLY A 4 -1.85 -1.07 -12.46
N THR A 5 -2.84 -0.31 -11.97
CA THR A 5 -4.25 -0.57 -12.23
C THR A 5 -4.93 0.55 -13.00
N SER A 6 -4.37 1.76 -12.97
CA SER A 6 -4.89 2.86 -13.78
C SER A 6 -4.58 2.61 -15.27
N ALA A 7 -5.37 3.22 -16.16
CA ALA A 7 -5.36 2.91 -17.59
C ALA A 7 -3.97 2.97 -18.23
N ALA A 8 -3.20 4.01 -17.91
CA ALA A 8 -1.86 4.22 -18.50
C ALA A 8 -0.81 3.24 -17.94
N LEU A 9 -1.09 2.60 -16.82
CA LEU A 9 -0.13 1.75 -16.12
C LEU A 9 -0.56 0.31 -16.04
N LYS A 10 -1.70 -0.03 -16.60
CA LYS A 10 -2.27 -1.37 -16.51
C LYS A 10 -1.29 -2.43 -16.96
N GLY A 11 -1.02 -3.37 -16.08
CA GLY A 11 -0.08 -4.46 -16.35
C GLY A 11 1.37 -4.15 -16.05
N ARG A 12 1.73 -2.90 -15.75
CA ARG A 12 3.10 -2.58 -15.35
C ARG A 12 3.35 -3.00 -13.91
N ARG A 13 4.49 -3.61 -13.71
CA ARG A 13 4.86 -4.14 -12.40
C ARG A 13 6.19 -3.54 -11.95
N PHE A 14 6.22 -3.15 -10.69
CA PHE A 14 7.43 -2.63 -10.05
C PHE A 14 7.78 -3.53 -8.87
N THR A 15 8.94 -4.13 -8.92
CA THR A 15 9.43 -4.98 -7.83
C THR A 15 9.96 -4.09 -6.71
N LEU A 16 9.50 -4.36 -5.49
CA LEU A 16 9.98 -3.64 -4.31
C LEU A 16 11.14 -4.41 -3.69
N ARG A 17 12.28 -3.76 -3.64
CA ARG A 17 13.49 -4.30 -3.01
C ARG A 17 13.50 -3.97 -1.52
N ALA A 18 14.31 -4.70 -0.76
CA ALA A 18 14.54 -4.35 0.63
C ALA A 18 15.15 -2.95 0.74
N GLY A 19 14.74 -2.21 1.76
CA GLY A 19 15.17 -0.86 1.99
C GLY A 19 14.25 0.18 1.38
N ARG A 20 14.75 1.38 1.23
CA ARG A 20 13.98 2.52 0.72
C ARG A 20 14.10 2.64 -0.79
N GLN A 21 12.96 2.83 -1.44
CA GLN A 21 12.90 3.15 -2.86
C GLN A 21 12.10 4.44 -3.05
N THR A 22 12.60 5.33 -3.88
CA THR A 22 11.92 6.58 -4.19
C THR A 22 10.95 6.40 -5.35
N VAL A 23 9.84 7.12 -5.29
CA VAL A 23 8.77 7.08 -6.30
C VAL A 23 8.54 8.49 -6.80
N GLY A 24 8.52 8.67 -8.10
CA GLY A 24 8.24 9.96 -8.69
C GLY A 24 8.35 9.97 -10.20
N ARG A 25 8.07 11.12 -10.77
CA ARG A 25 8.13 11.31 -12.22
C ARG A 25 9.57 11.53 -12.71
N GLY A 26 10.43 12.04 -11.86
CA GLY A 26 11.83 12.28 -12.21
C GLY A 26 12.59 10.98 -12.47
N GLY A 27 13.48 10.99 -13.45
CA GLY A 27 14.26 9.80 -13.82
C GLY A 27 15.25 9.33 -12.78
N GLU A 28 15.50 10.15 -11.75
CA GLU A 28 16.39 9.81 -10.64
C GLU A 28 15.71 8.90 -9.60
N ASN A 29 14.41 8.71 -9.70
CA ASN A 29 13.69 7.85 -8.77
C ASN A 29 13.92 6.38 -9.06
N ASP A 30 13.84 5.55 -8.02
CA ASP A 30 13.91 4.10 -8.17
C ASP A 30 12.70 3.55 -8.92
N ILE A 31 11.54 4.13 -8.64
CA ILE A 31 10.30 3.80 -9.35
C ILE A 31 9.86 5.06 -10.08
N VAL A 32 9.98 5.04 -11.39
CA VAL A 32 9.66 6.18 -12.25
C VAL A 32 8.25 6.00 -12.80
N ILE A 33 7.38 6.98 -12.52
CA ILE A 33 6.01 6.99 -13.00
C ILE A 33 5.82 8.21 -13.88
N CYS A 34 5.71 7.99 -15.17
CA CYS A 34 5.55 9.04 -16.18
C CYS A 34 4.09 9.50 -16.25
N ASP A 35 3.65 10.19 -15.22
CA ASP A 35 2.28 10.71 -15.14
C ASP A 35 2.36 12.15 -14.65
N PRO A 36 1.72 13.12 -15.36
CA PRO A 36 1.76 14.52 -14.95
C PRO A 36 1.23 14.79 -13.55
N SER A 37 0.35 13.92 -13.04
CA SER A 37 -0.18 14.04 -11.68
C SER A 37 0.81 13.62 -10.61
N VAL A 38 1.91 12.98 -10.98
CA VAL A 38 2.96 12.52 -10.07
C VAL A 38 4.06 13.57 -10.00
N SER A 39 4.42 13.97 -8.80
CA SER A 39 5.49 14.94 -8.58
C SER A 39 6.85 14.32 -8.90
N SER A 40 7.85 15.16 -9.19
CA SER A 40 9.21 14.71 -9.52
C SER A 40 9.78 13.79 -8.45
N THR A 41 9.57 14.14 -7.19
CA THR A 41 9.82 13.27 -6.04
C THR A 41 8.51 13.21 -5.27
N HIS A 42 7.78 12.12 -5.40
CA HIS A 42 6.41 12.06 -4.90
C HIS A 42 6.30 11.37 -3.55
N ALA A 43 6.93 10.23 -3.42
CA ALA A 43 6.86 9.41 -2.22
C ALA A 43 8.06 8.49 -2.15
N TRP A 44 8.15 7.74 -1.08
CA TRP A 44 9.06 6.62 -1.00
C TRP A 44 8.42 5.45 -0.29
N VAL A 45 8.91 4.28 -0.62
CA VAL A 45 8.43 3.02 -0.09
C VAL A 45 9.58 2.37 0.67
N MET A 46 9.33 2.07 1.93
CA MET A 46 10.29 1.37 2.77
C MET A 46 9.84 -0.07 2.93
N ASN A 47 10.67 -0.99 2.48
CA ASN A 47 10.40 -2.42 2.61
C ASN A 47 11.41 -3.04 3.57
N GLN A 48 10.95 -3.41 4.77
CA GLN A 48 11.78 -4.02 5.80
C GLN A 48 11.13 -5.29 6.31
N GLN A 49 11.78 -6.43 6.05
CA GLN A 49 11.38 -7.73 6.60
C GLN A 49 9.89 -8.03 6.44
N GLY A 50 9.36 -7.80 5.25
CA GLY A 50 7.96 -8.05 4.95
C GLY A 50 7.01 -6.92 5.34
N HIS A 51 7.51 -5.89 5.99
CA HIS A 51 6.73 -4.68 6.27
C HIS A 51 7.01 -3.64 5.20
N CYS A 52 5.97 -3.18 4.55
CA CYS A 52 6.04 -2.14 3.54
C CYS A 52 5.33 -0.89 4.04
N VAL A 53 6.05 0.22 4.04
CA VAL A 53 5.51 1.51 4.48
C VAL A 53 5.65 2.49 3.33
N VAL A 54 4.57 3.18 2.99
CA VAL A 54 4.57 4.25 2.00
C VAL A 54 4.60 5.57 2.73
N MET A 55 5.52 6.45 2.32
CA MET A 55 5.62 7.80 2.89
C MET A 55 5.48 8.83 1.79
N ASN A 56 4.54 9.74 1.99
CA ASN A 56 4.40 10.90 1.11
C ASN A 56 5.52 11.89 1.40
N THR A 57 6.11 12.42 0.35
CA THR A 57 7.05 13.52 0.45
C THR A 57 6.32 14.83 0.13
N LEU A 58 6.96 15.78 -0.49
CA LEU A 58 6.33 17.05 -0.85
C LEU A 58 5.58 16.92 -2.19
N SER A 59 4.56 16.08 -2.23
CA SER A 59 3.79 15.88 -3.45
C SER A 59 2.63 16.88 -3.53
N THR A 60 2.36 17.36 -4.76
CA THR A 60 1.27 18.30 -5.02
C THR A 60 -0.09 17.62 -4.89
N ASN A 61 -0.24 16.43 -5.45
CA ASN A 61 -1.53 15.75 -5.55
C ASN A 61 -1.76 14.72 -4.44
N GLY A 62 -0.74 14.43 -3.64
CA GLY A 62 -0.87 13.53 -2.50
C GLY A 62 -0.66 12.06 -2.82
N THR A 63 -0.54 11.29 -1.75
CA THR A 63 -0.45 9.83 -1.78
C THR A 63 -1.63 9.27 -1.03
N PHE A 64 -2.26 8.24 -1.59
CA PHE A 64 -3.49 7.66 -1.05
C PHE A 64 -3.33 6.16 -0.90
N VAL A 65 -3.85 5.64 0.19
CA VAL A 65 -3.96 4.19 0.42
C VAL A 65 -5.42 3.87 0.64
N ASN A 66 -5.97 3.01 -0.20
CA ASN A 66 -7.40 2.64 -0.20
C ASN A 66 -8.32 3.88 -0.18
N ASN A 67 -7.98 4.85 -1.04
CA ASN A 67 -8.69 6.12 -1.22
C ASN A 67 -8.58 7.08 -0.04
N LYS A 68 -7.70 6.81 0.91
CA LYS A 68 -7.41 7.72 2.02
C LYS A 68 -6.08 8.42 1.79
N ARG A 69 -6.08 9.74 1.85
CA ARG A 69 -4.84 10.51 1.79
C ARG A 69 -4.01 10.24 3.04
N VAL A 70 -2.74 9.92 2.84
CA VAL A 70 -1.84 9.56 3.94
C VAL A 70 -0.52 10.30 3.83
N HIS A 71 0.09 10.56 4.97
CA HIS A 71 1.49 10.97 5.05
C HIS A 71 2.39 9.76 5.16
N GLU A 72 1.95 8.77 5.89
CA GLU A 72 2.65 7.52 6.10
C GLU A 72 1.61 6.43 6.34
N ALA A 73 1.79 5.29 5.72
CA ALA A 73 0.88 4.16 5.89
C ALA A 73 1.60 2.85 5.65
N THR A 74 1.34 1.88 6.50
CA THR A 74 1.75 0.50 6.27
C THR A 74 0.78 -0.12 5.27
N ILE A 75 1.32 -0.70 4.21
CA ILE A 75 0.50 -1.36 3.19
C ILE A 75 0.61 -2.87 3.30
N ARG A 76 -0.48 -3.54 2.98
CA ARG A 76 -0.61 -4.99 3.02
C ARG A 76 -1.02 -5.51 1.64
N HIS A 77 -0.89 -6.80 1.46
CA HIS A 77 -1.30 -7.45 0.22
C HIS A 77 -2.75 -7.06 -0.14
N GLY A 78 -2.92 -6.60 -1.36
CA GLY A 78 -4.22 -6.18 -1.87
C GLY A 78 -4.56 -4.72 -1.64
N ASP A 79 -3.76 -3.99 -0.87
CA ASP A 79 -4.01 -2.56 -0.67
C ASP A 79 -3.76 -1.79 -1.97
N ARG A 80 -4.58 -0.80 -2.21
CA ARG A 80 -4.45 0.09 -3.35
C ARG A 80 -3.68 1.33 -2.93
N VAL A 81 -2.62 1.60 -3.67
CA VAL A 81 -1.77 2.76 -3.44
C VAL A 81 -1.87 3.66 -4.65
N ARG A 82 -2.14 4.93 -4.42
CA ARG A 82 -2.27 5.90 -5.50
C ARG A 82 -1.32 7.07 -5.26
N PHE A 83 -0.50 7.36 -6.26
CA PHE A 83 0.37 8.53 -6.30
C PHE A 83 -0.22 9.51 -7.29
N GLY A 84 -0.79 10.61 -6.81
CA GLY A 84 -1.57 11.47 -7.68
C GLY A 84 -2.75 10.71 -8.26
N GLN A 85 -2.77 10.50 -9.59
CA GLN A 85 -3.80 9.71 -10.27
C GLN A 85 -3.30 8.33 -10.70
N SER A 86 -2.06 8.01 -10.43
CA SER A 86 -1.47 6.72 -10.79
C SER A 86 -1.75 5.70 -9.69
N GLU A 87 -2.60 4.74 -9.98
CA GLU A 87 -3.04 3.74 -9.01
C GLU A 87 -2.33 2.41 -9.21
N PHE A 88 -1.98 1.80 -8.10
CA PHE A 88 -1.33 0.49 -8.04
C PHE A 88 -2.01 -0.36 -7.00
N VAL A 89 -1.89 -1.68 -7.17
CA VAL A 89 -2.24 -2.64 -6.11
C VAL A 89 -0.95 -3.24 -5.59
N PHE A 90 -0.83 -3.31 -4.27
CA PHE A 90 0.32 -3.93 -3.63
C PHE A 90 0.11 -5.44 -3.54
N LEU A 91 1.05 -6.19 -4.10
CA LEU A 91 0.99 -7.65 -4.12
C LEU A 91 2.25 -8.22 -3.48
N THR A 92 2.07 -9.19 -2.59
CA THR A 92 3.16 -9.97 -2.05
C THR A 92 3.31 -11.23 -2.89
N ARG A 93 4.57 -11.63 -3.12
CA ARG A 93 4.86 -12.67 -4.11
C ARG A 93 5.16 -14.04 -3.53
N GLU A 94 5.12 -14.20 -2.24
CA GLU A 94 5.53 -15.45 -1.62
C GLU A 94 4.51 -16.55 -1.91
N PRO A 95 4.91 -17.65 -2.57
CA PRO A 95 3.99 -18.78 -2.78
C PRO A 95 3.48 -19.35 -1.47
N GLY A 96 4.29 -19.31 -0.42
CA GLY A 96 3.88 -19.69 0.92
C GLY A 96 2.91 -18.70 1.55
N ALA A 97 2.91 -17.46 1.10
CA ALA A 97 2.03 -16.44 1.62
C ALA A 97 0.55 -16.76 1.38
N SER A 98 0.23 -17.48 0.30
CA SER A 98 -1.14 -17.87 0.06
C SER A 98 -1.67 -18.87 1.09
N ARG A 99 -0.82 -19.73 1.60
CA ARG A 99 -1.17 -20.66 2.69
C ARG A 99 -1.18 -19.93 4.03
N LEU A 100 -0.16 -19.15 4.28
CA LEU A 100 -0.10 -18.29 5.45
C LEU A 100 -1.24 -17.28 5.43
N GLY A 101 -1.65 -16.83 4.25
CA GLY A 101 -2.78 -15.97 4.08
C GLY A 101 -4.08 -16.56 4.58
N ARG A 102 -4.27 -17.86 4.44
CA ARG A 102 -5.44 -18.54 5.01
C ARG A 102 -5.40 -18.53 6.52
N VAL A 103 -4.25 -18.83 7.10
CA VAL A 103 -4.08 -18.79 8.56
C VAL A 103 -4.21 -17.35 9.05
N GLY A 104 -3.60 -16.42 8.36
CA GLY A 104 -3.74 -15.00 8.66
C GLY A 104 -5.18 -14.52 8.51
N TRP A 105 -5.90 -15.06 7.55
CA TRP A 105 -7.30 -14.75 7.35
C TRP A 105 -8.15 -15.22 8.53
N PHE A 106 -7.89 -16.39 9.08
CA PHE A 106 -8.54 -16.86 10.30
C PHE A 106 -8.19 -15.96 11.48
N ALA A 107 -6.95 -15.55 11.62
CA ALA A 107 -6.54 -14.64 12.66
C ALA A 107 -7.26 -13.29 12.53
N LEU A 108 -7.39 -12.78 11.31
CA LEU A 108 -8.14 -11.56 11.05
C LEU A 108 -9.62 -11.73 11.41
N GLY A 109 -10.21 -12.87 11.08
CA GLY A 109 -11.57 -13.17 11.46
C GLY A 109 -11.77 -13.16 12.97
N VAL A 110 -10.85 -13.74 13.70
CA VAL A 110 -10.89 -13.73 15.16
C VAL A 110 -10.75 -12.32 15.71
N VAL A 111 -9.85 -11.53 15.16
CA VAL A 111 -9.69 -10.14 15.59
C VAL A 111 -10.94 -9.33 15.33
N VAL A 112 -11.57 -9.50 14.18
CA VAL A 112 -12.82 -8.81 13.86
C VAL A 112 -13.93 -9.21 14.81
N LEU A 113 -14.06 -10.50 15.11
CA LEU A 113 -15.04 -10.97 16.06
C LEU A 113 -14.80 -10.41 17.46
N ALA A 114 -13.55 -10.35 17.89
CA ALA A 114 -13.21 -9.76 19.18
C ALA A 114 -13.56 -8.28 19.22
N ALA A 115 -13.32 -7.56 18.15
CA ALA A 115 -13.69 -6.15 18.05
C ALA A 115 -15.21 -5.95 18.12
N LEU A 116 -15.97 -6.79 17.43
CA LEU A 116 -17.41 -6.74 17.47
C LEU A 116 -17.94 -7.09 18.86
N ALA A 117 -17.39 -8.08 19.51
CA ALA A 117 -17.76 -8.45 20.88
C ALA A 117 -17.44 -7.31 21.84
N GLY A 118 -16.30 -6.66 21.70
CA GLY A 118 -15.93 -5.51 22.50
C GLY A 118 -16.88 -4.33 22.29
N ALA A 119 -17.25 -4.05 21.06
CA ALA A 119 -18.19 -2.99 20.75
C ALA A 119 -19.58 -3.29 21.33
N ALA A 120 -20.05 -4.52 21.20
CA ALA A 120 -21.32 -4.94 21.78
C ALA A 120 -21.31 -4.83 23.30
N TRP A 121 -20.22 -5.25 23.92
CA TRP A 121 -20.07 -5.14 25.36
C TRP A 121 -20.07 -3.68 25.81
N TRP A 122 -19.35 -2.85 25.10
CA TRP A 122 -19.32 -1.42 25.38
C TRP A 122 -20.70 -0.79 25.25
N TRP A 123 -21.43 -1.21 24.24
CA TRP A 123 -22.79 -0.73 23.99
C TRP A 123 -23.74 -1.15 25.10
N LEU A 124 -23.60 -2.38 25.59
CA LEU A 124 -24.41 -2.90 26.70
C LEU A 124 -24.06 -2.27 28.04
N SER A 125 -22.82 -1.84 28.22
CA SER A 125 -22.41 -1.18 29.45
C SER A 125 -22.75 0.30 29.49
N ALA A 126 -23.14 0.84 28.36
CA ALA A 126 -23.60 2.22 28.27
C ALA A 126 -25.09 2.31 28.54
#